data_ea725e4c094efa47003937dbabc98afc
#
_entry.id   ea725e4c094efa47003937dbabc98afc
#
_cell.length_a   1.000
_cell.length_b   1.000
_cell.length_c   1.000
_cell.angle_alpha   90.00
_cell.angle_beta   90.00
_cell.angle_gamma   90.00
#
_symmetry.space_group_name_H-M   'P 1'
#
loop_
_entity.id
_entity.type
_entity.pdbx_description
1 polymer ?
#
loop_
_entity_poly.entity_id
_entity_poly.type
_entity_poly.pdbx_seq_one_letter_code
_entity_poly.pdbx_strand_id
1 'polypeptide(L)'
;MKAGMKRTGGQLIVEALKANGVSRVSCVPGESYLAVLDALYESGIETVVCRQEGGAAMMADTWGRLTGEPGICMVTRGPGATNASAGLHIARQDSIPMILFIGQVQREAREREAFQEVEYRRAFTEFAKWVGEIDDARRIPEFVTRAFAVATSGRPGPVVLTLPEDMLVEEIEAPEAKPYMPVEAHPGPSQMTAFAKMLGEAKRPIFIIGGTRWSEESVATFRAFAENHKLPVGCSFRRQMLFDHLSPSYAGDVGIGINPALAKEIKESDLVVLLGGRLSEMPSSGYTLLDIPYPSQKLIHIYPEAEELGRVYRPDLAICAAPDDFVAALSSLTLSGSAAWAERTAAMHAAYLAWSTPPQTGPGTVQMGPIMDWIEANVADDAIFTNGAGNYATWLHRFHRFRRYNTQSAPTSGSMGYGLPAAVAAKHLFPEREVICFAGDGCFMMHGQEFITAVRYGLPIITVLVNNGTYGTIRMHQEREYPGRVSGTDLVNPDFNAFAKAYSGHGETVERTQDFAAAFERARASGKPAIIEVKLDPEAITPTRTLTQIRTKS
;
A
#
# COMPACT_ATOMS: atom_id res chain seq x y z
N MET A 1 12.38 -39.05 4.46
CA MET A 1 11.75 -38.94 3.11
C MET A 1 10.82 -40.13 2.94
N LYS A 2 9.53 -39.91 2.82
CA LYS A 2 8.61 -40.92 2.29
C LYS A 2 8.78 -40.93 0.77
N ALA A 3 9.80 -41.60 0.27
CA ALA A 3 9.97 -41.84 -1.15
C ALA A 3 8.81 -42.71 -1.64
N GLY A 4 8.11 -42.30 -2.68
CA GLY A 4 7.16 -43.12 -3.40
C GLY A 4 5.68 -42.76 -3.27
N MET A 5 5.28 -41.65 -2.62
CA MET A 5 3.88 -41.25 -2.62
C MET A 5 3.60 -40.31 -3.82
N LYS A 6 2.73 -40.74 -4.74
CA LYS A 6 2.24 -39.90 -5.81
C LYS A 6 1.31 -38.82 -5.27
N ARG A 7 1.41 -37.65 -5.81
CA ARG A 7 0.61 -36.45 -5.46
C ARG A 7 0.13 -35.79 -6.75
N THR A 8 -1.05 -35.19 -6.69
CA THR A 8 -1.54 -34.39 -7.82
C THR A 8 -0.80 -33.05 -7.90
N GLY A 9 -0.81 -32.41 -9.08
CA GLY A 9 -0.26 -31.06 -9.24
C GLY A 9 -0.89 -30.07 -8.27
N GLY A 10 -2.21 -30.15 -8.02
CA GLY A 10 -2.91 -29.34 -7.01
C GLY A 10 -2.35 -29.51 -5.59
N GLN A 11 -2.12 -30.78 -5.18
CA GLN A 11 -1.50 -31.08 -3.88
C GLN A 11 -0.08 -30.54 -3.76
N LEU A 12 0.73 -30.64 -4.83
CA LEU A 12 2.09 -30.11 -4.85
C LEU A 12 2.13 -28.58 -4.73
N ILE A 13 1.19 -27.84 -5.36
CA ILE A 13 1.05 -26.39 -5.19
C ILE A 13 0.81 -26.08 -3.71
N VAL A 14 -0.19 -26.72 -3.09
CA VAL A 14 -0.56 -26.46 -1.70
C VAL A 14 0.55 -26.84 -0.72
N GLU A 15 1.23 -27.97 -0.94
CA GLU A 15 2.42 -28.34 -0.15
C GLU A 15 3.54 -27.32 -0.25
N ALA A 16 3.80 -26.79 -1.46
CA ALA A 16 4.81 -25.77 -1.66
C ALA A 16 4.44 -24.44 -0.97
N LEU A 17 3.17 -24.05 -0.97
CA LEU A 17 2.68 -22.91 -0.21
C LEU A 17 2.86 -23.10 1.30
N LYS A 18 2.50 -24.27 1.84
CA LYS A 18 2.71 -24.62 3.27
C LYS A 18 4.17 -24.59 3.66
N ALA A 19 5.05 -25.16 2.83
CA ALA A 19 6.49 -25.15 3.07
C ALA A 19 7.06 -23.73 3.17
N ASN A 20 6.44 -22.76 2.46
CA ASN A 20 6.80 -21.34 2.50
C ASN A 20 5.99 -20.52 3.54
N GLY A 21 5.34 -21.16 4.50
CA GLY A 21 4.67 -20.50 5.62
C GLY A 21 3.33 -19.82 5.28
N VAL A 22 2.77 -20.10 4.11
CA VAL A 22 1.47 -19.52 3.71
C VAL A 22 0.36 -20.07 4.60
N SER A 23 -0.33 -19.19 5.30
CA SER A 23 -1.47 -19.53 6.17
C SER A 23 -2.82 -19.13 5.59
N ARG A 24 -2.85 -18.31 4.53
CA ARG A 24 -4.06 -17.78 3.90
C ARG A 24 -3.87 -17.48 2.42
N VAL A 25 -4.96 -17.59 1.66
CA VAL A 25 -5.03 -17.20 0.26
C VAL A 25 -6.33 -16.45 0.01
N SER A 26 -6.33 -15.43 -0.84
CA SER A 26 -7.54 -14.78 -1.35
C SER A 26 -7.91 -15.36 -2.71
N CYS A 27 -9.18 -15.53 -2.99
CA CYS A 27 -9.59 -16.05 -4.28
C CYS A 27 -11.02 -15.66 -4.68
N VAL A 28 -11.30 -15.76 -5.96
CA VAL A 28 -12.64 -16.04 -6.50
C VAL A 28 -12.57 -17.44 -7.10
N PRO A 29 -13.33 -18.42 -6.59
CA PRO A 29 -13.25 -19.81 -7.07
C PRO A 29 -13.54 -19.94 -8.55
N GLY A 30 -12.81 -20.85 -9.22
CA GLY A 30 -13.01 -21.15 -10.64
C GLY A 30 -12.62 -22.57 -10.99
N GLU A 31 -13.22 -23.09 -12.03
CA GLU A 31 -13.04 -24.49 -12.49
C GLU A 31 -11.61 -24.79 -12.92
N SER A 32 -10.91 -23.80 -13.49
CA SER A 32 -9.57 -23.99 -14.07
C SER A 32 -8.46 -24.30 -13.06
N TYR A 33 -8.75 -24.23 -11.76
CA TYR A 33 -7.82 -24.64 -10.69
C TYR A 33 -8.53 -25.44 -9.60
N LEU A 34 -9.56 -26.20 -9.97
CA LEU A 34 -10.37 -26.99 -9.05
C LEU A 34 -9.52 -27.95 -8.20
N ALA A 35 -8.50 -28.58 -8.78
CA ALA A 35 -7.59 -29.48 -8.05
C ALA A 35 -6.78 -28.77 -6.96
N VAL A 36 -6.50 -27.47 -7.11
CA VAL A 36 -5.88 -26.66 -6.05
C VAL A 36 -6.90 -26.36 -4.94
N LEU A 37 -8.15 -26.04 -5.30
CA LEU A 37 -9.22 -25.82 -4.31
C LEU A 37 -9.51 -27.08 -3.49
N ASP A 38 -9.51 -28.24 -4.12
CA ASP A 38 -9.63 -29.54 -3.46
C ASP A 38 -8.48 -29.77 -2.47
N ALA A 39 -7.25 -29.54 -2.91
CA ALA A 39 -6.07 -29.68 -2.05
C ALA A 39 -6.02 -28.68 -0.89
N LEU A 40 -6.64 -27.52 -1.02
CA LEU A 40 -6.76 -26.51 0.05
C LEU A 40 -7.73 -26.96 1.15
N TYR A 41 -8.70 -27.82 0.87
CA TYR A 41 -9.79 -28.20 1.79
C TYR A 41 -9.30 -28.69 3.16
N GLU A 42 -8.30 -29.56 3.20
CA GLU A 42 -7.73 -30.11 4.45
C GLU A 42 -6.31 -29.58 4.74
N SER A 43 -5.87 -28.55 4.02
CA SER A 43 -4.49 -28.08 4.10
C SER A 43 -4.15 -27.33 5.39
N GLY A 44 -5.14 -26.71 6.03
CA GLY A 44 -4.97 -25.72 7.09
C GLY A 44 -4.64 -24.31 6.59
N ILE A 45 -4.55 -24.09 5.26
CA ILE A 45 -4.48 -22.76 4.66
C ILE A 45 -5.90 -22.20 4.57
N GLU A 46 -6.12 -21.02 5.16
CA GLU A 46 -7.41 -20.37 5.10
C GLU A 46 -7.68 -19.82 3.70
N THR A 47 -8.82 -20.18 3.11
CA THR A 47 -9.23 -19.71 1.79
C THR A 47 -10.26 -18.58 1.94
N VAL A 48 -9.83 -17.35 1.74
CA VAL A 48 -10.68 -16.15 1.84
C VAL A 48 -11.33 -15.89 0.48
N VAL A 49 -12.63 -16.20 0.39
CA VAL A 49 -13.43 -16.07 -0.84
C VAL A 49 -13.97 -14.66 -0.96
N CYS A 50 -13.53 -13.95 -1.99
CA CYS A 50 -13.95 -12.60 -2.37
C CYS A 50 -15.12 -12.62 -3.36
N ARG A 51 -15.61 -11.44 -3.72
CA ARG A 51 -16.71 -11.26 -4.68
C ARG A 51 -16.24 -10.81 -6.05
N GLN A 52 -15.00 -10.30 -6.13
CA GLN A 52 -14.40 -9.83 -7.36
C GLN A 52 -12.87 -9.99 -7.27
N GLU A 53 -12.24 -10.38 -8.35
CA GLU A 53 -10.82 -10.77 -8.37
C GLU A 53 -9.87 -9.59 -8.16
N GLY A 54 -10.27 -8.36 -8.54
CA GLY A 54 -9.52 -7.15 -8.20
C GLY A 54 -9.48 -6.92 -6.69
N GLY A 55 -10.62 -7.13 -5.99
CA GLY A 55 -10.70 -7.12 -4.54
C GLY A 55 -9.81 -8.19 -3.91
N ALA A 56 -9.85 -9.42 -4.42
CA ALA A 56 -8.98 -10.50 -3.97
C ALA A 56 -7.49 -10.18 -4.13
N ALA A 57 -7.10 -9.63 -5.28
CA ALA A 57 -5.73 -9.23 -5.55
C ALA A 57 -5.28 -8.04 -4.66
N MET A 58 -6.17 -7.08 -4.37
CA MET A 58 -5.89 -5.98 -3.44
C MET A 58 -5.76 -6.46 -1.98
N MET A 59 -6.49 -7.51 -1.59
CA MET A 59 -6.31 -8.16 -0.29
C MET A 59 -4.94 -8.83 -0.19
N ALA A 60 -4.52 -9.58 -1.23
CA ALA A 60 -3.20 -10.19 -1.29
C ALA A 60 -2.08 -9.12 -1.27
N ASP A 61 -2.21 -8.03 -2.02
CA ASP A 61 -1.29 -6.88 -1.92
C ASP A 61 -1.19 -6.36 -0.48
N THR A 62 -2.33 -6.20 0.19
CA THR A 62 -2.35 -5.69 1.56
C THR A 62 -1.65 -6.64 2.54
N TRP A 63 -1.84 -7.94 2.41
CA TRP A 63 -1.09 -8.91 3.23
C TRP A 63 0.40 -8.80 2.97
N GLY A 64 0.83 -8.76 1.69
CA GLY A 64 2.23 -8.57 1.34
C GLY A 64 2.82 -7.26 1.89
N ARG A 65 2.03 -6.19 1.89
CA ARG A 65 2.40 -4.86 2.39
C ARG A 65 2.63 -4.84 3.90
N LEU A 66 1.76 -5.51 4.66
CA LEU A 66 1.76 -5.49 6.12
C LEU A 66 2.68 -6.55 6.74
N THR A 67 3.01 -7.62 6.00
CA THR A 67 3.87 -8.70 6.49
C THR A 67 5.27 -8.70 5.91
N GLY A 68 5.46 -8.13 4.70
CA GLY A 68 6.70 -8.29 3.93
C GLY A 68 6.82 -9.63 3.19
N GLU A 69 5.92 -10.59 3.47
CA GLU A 69 5.86 -11.90 2.82
C GLU A 69 4.89 -11.88 1.62
N PRO A 70 5.10 -12.69 0.58
CA PRO A 70 4.22 -12.68 -0.58
C PRO A 70 2.75 -12.98 -0.24
N GLY A 71 1.86 -12.02 -0.49
CA GLY A 71 0.43 -12.27 -0.44
C GLY A 71 -0.01 -13.16 -1.60
N ILE A 72 -0.87 -14.15 -1.34
CA ILE A 72 -1.28 -15.14 -2.33
C ILE A 72 -2.70 -14.87 -2.81
N CYS A 73 -2.86 -14.75 -4.13
CA CYS A 73 -4.16 -14.63 -4.79
C CYS A 73 -4.32 -15.74 -5.83
N MET A 74 -5.52 -16.32 -5.92
CA MET A 74 -5.86 -17.36 -6.89
C MET A 74 -7.11 -17.00 -7.67
N VAL A 75 -7.03 -17.08 -9.01
CA VAL A 75 -8.13 -16.69 -9.89
C VAL A 75 -8.26 -17.66 -11.07
N THR A 76 -9.44 -17.69 -11.67
CA THR A 76 -9.66 -18.44 -12.91
C THR A 76 -9.05 -17.71 -14.11
N ARG A 77 -8.92 -18.44 -15.23
CA ARG A 77 -8.45 -17.92 -16.53
C ARG A 77 -9.37 -16.82 -17.08
N GLY A 78 -8.90 -16.10 -18.09
CA GLY A 78 -9.65 -15.09 -18.84
C GLY A 78 -10.16 -13.95 -17.97
N PRO A 79 -11.48 -13.82 -17.78
CA PRO A 79 -12.08 -12.72 -17.02
C PRO A 79 -11.54 -12.58 -15.59
N GLY A 80 -11.34 -13.69 -14.88
CA GLY A 80 -10.82 -13.66 -13.53
C GLY A 80 -9.40 -13.08 -13.45
N ALA A 81 -8.53 -13.54 -14.34
CA ALA A 81 -7.17 -13.01 -14.41
C ALA A 81 -7.14 -11.53 -14.80
N THR A 82 -7.95 -11.11 -15.78
CA THR A 82 -8.00 -9.71 -16.20
C THR A 82 -8.56 -8.79 -15.12
N ASN A 83 -9.55 -9.23 -14.35
CA ASN A 83 -10.06 -8.49 -13.19
C ASN A 83 -8.99 -8.31 -12.11
N ALA A 84 -8.14 -9.30 -11.87
CA ALA A 84 -7.06 -9.24 -10.87
C ALA A 84 -5.92 -8.26 -11.25
N SER A 85 -5.84 -7.84 -12.51
CA SER A 85 -4.73 -7.01 -13.03
C SER A 85 -4.57 -5.69 -12.29
N ALA A 86 -5.65 -5.08 -11.78
CA ALA A 86 -5.60 -3.85 -11.00
C ALA A 86 -4.80 -4.03 -9.70
N GLY A 87 -5.02 -5.10 -8.95
CA GLY A 87 -4.25 -5.40 -7.74
C GLY A 87 -2.79 -5.74 -8.05
N LEU A 88 -2.55 -6.44 -9.16
CA LEU A 88 -1.19 -6.75 -9.62
C LEU A 88 -0.40 -5.47 -9.98
N HIS A 89 -1.05 -4.52 -10.68
CA HIS A 89 -0.47 -3.21 -10.98
C HIS A 89 -0.12 -2.43 -9.70
N ILE A 90 -1.01 -2.44 -8.69
CA ILE A 90 -0.76 -1.81 -7.40
C ILE A 90 0.49 -2.41 -6.75
N ALA A 91 0.56 -3.74 -6.63
CA ALA A 91 1.69 -4.42 -6.04
C ALA A 91 3.02 -4.10 -6.77
N ARG A 92 2.99 -4.00 -8.11
CA ARG A 92 4.14 -3.60 -8.93
C ARG A 92 4.59 -2.17 -8.65
N GLN A 93 3.67 -1.22 -8.64
CA GLN A 93 3.98 0.19 -8.39
C GLN A 93 4.49 0.42 -6.97
N ASP A 94 3.90 -0.25 -5.99
CA ASP A 94 4.19 -0.08 -4.58
C ASP A 94 5.37 -0.94 -4.09
N SER A 95 5.91 -1.80 -4.96
CA SER A 95 7.01 -2.73 -4.61
C SER A 95 6.60 -3.70 -3.50
N ILE A 96 5.42 -4.33 -3.66
CA ILE A 96 4.85 -5.27 -2.69
C ILE A 96 5.02 -6.71 -3.20
N PRO A 97 5.53 -7.63 -2.38
CA PRO A 97 5.63 -9.03 -2.75
C PRO A 97 4.23 -9.66 -2.84
N MET A 98 3.93 -10.31 -3.95
CA MET A 98 2.65 -10.97 -4.22
C MET A 98 2.87 -12.11 -5.21
N ILE A 99 2.09 -13.20 -5.09
CA ILE A 99 2.04 -14.26 -6.10
C ILE A 99 0.59 -14.46 -6.52
N LEU A 100 0.33 -14.24 -7.81
CA LEU A 100 -0.96 -14.51 -8.45
C LEU A 100 -0.90 -15.84 -9.18
N PHE A 101 -1.71 -16.81 -8.76
CA PHE A 101 -1.92 -18.06 -9.46
C PHE A 101 -3.15 -17.95 -10.35
N ILE A 102 -3.00 -18.31 -11.61
CA ILE A 102 -4.07 -18.26 -12.63
C ILE A 102 -4.27 -19.67 -13.17
N GLY A 103 -5.47 -20.23 -13.02
CA GLY A 103 -5.82 -21.45 -13.74
C GLY A 103 -5.77 -21.19 -15.25
N GLN A 104 -5.35 -22.17 -16.05
CA GLN A 104 -5.18 -22.05 -17.49
C GLN A 104 -5.85 -23.21 -18.20
N VAL A 105 -6.14 -23.05 -19.49
CA VAL A 105 -6.66 -24.12 -20.34
C VAL A 105 -5.70 -25.30 -20.39
N GLN A 106 -6.22 -26.49 -20.72
CA GLN A 106 -5.41 -27.69 -20.94
C GLN A 106 -4.30 -27.44 -21.96
N ARG A 107 -3.13 -28.03 -21.75
CA ARG A 107 -1.94 -27.83 -22.59
C ARG A 107 -2.20 -28.14 -24.07
N GLU A 108 -2.97 -29.19 -24.39
CA GLU A 108 -3.32 -29.54 -25.75
C GLU A 108 -4.33 -28.59 -26.41
N ALA A 109 -5.07 -27.78 -25.62
CA ALA A 109 -6.03 -26.80 -26.14
C ALA A 109 -5.40 -25.45 -26.49
N ARG A 110 -4.11 -25.24 -26.18
CA ARG A 110 -3.39 -23.98 -26.40
C ARG A 110 -3.35 -23.62 -27.90
N GLU A 111 -3.42 -22.30 -28.15
CA GLU A 111 -3.40 -21.70 -29.50
C GLU A 111 -4.58 -22.13 -30.39
N ARG A 112 -5.68 -22.60 -29.78
CA ARG A 112 -6.93 -22.94 -30.49
C ARG A 112 -8.05 -21.94 -30.19
N GLU A 113 -7.73 -20.80 -29.55
CA GLU A 113 -8.75 -19.87 -29.05
C GLU A 113 -9.73 -20.57 -28.10
N ALA A 114 -9.17 -21.42 -27.21
CA ALA A 114 -9.94 -22.19 -26.26
C ALA A 114 -10.71 -21.27 -25.30
N PHE A 115 -11.77 -21.78 -24.68
CA PHE A 115 -12.65 -20.99 -23.82
C PHE A 115 -11.86 -20.26 -22.72
N GLN A 116 -11.88 -18.91 -22.75
CA GLN A 116 -11.17 -18.01 -21.81
C GLN A 116 -9.64 -18.10 -21.87
N GLU A 117 -9.05 -18.62 -22.93
CA GLU A 117 -7.60 -18.66 -23.11
C GLU A 117 -7.00 -17.25 -23.20
N VAL A 118 -5.90 -17.02 -22.49
CA VAL A 118 -5.06 -15.81 -22.59
C VAL A 118 -3.59 -16.21 -22.51
N GLU A 119 -2.75 -15.61 -23.35
CA GLU A 119 -1.28 -15.76 -23.24
C GLU A 119 -0.76 -14.79 -22.17
N TYR A 120 -0.65 -15.28 -20.94
CA TYR A 120 -0.36 -14.46 -19.77
C TYR A 120 1.08 -13.92 -19.75
N ARG A 121 2.04 -14.60 -20.37
CA ARG A 121 3.42 -14.09 -20.49
C ARG A 121 3.45 -12.78 -21.28
N ARG A 122 2.54 -12.60 -22.24
CA ARG A 122 2.40 -11.35 -22.99
C ARG A 122 1.54 -10.33 -22.23
N ALA A 123 0.42 -10.78 -21.67
CA ALA A 123 -0.56 -9.89 -21.07
C ALA A 123 -0.09 -9.24 -19.76
N PHE A 124 0.75 -9.93 -18.96
CA PHE A 124 1.09 -9.50 -17.59
C PHE A 124 2.56 -9.10 -17.38
N THR A 125 3.39 -9.11 -18.42
CA THR A 125 4.84 -8.78 -18.32
C THR A 125 5.10 -7.41 -17.70
N GLU A 126 4.31 -6.38 -18.02
CA GLU A 126 4.46 -5.03 -17.46
C GLU A 126 3.99 -4.93 -16.01
N PHE A 127 3.09 -5.82 -15.58
CA PHE A 127 2.51 -5.79 -14.23
C PHE A 127 3.27 -6.65 -13.23
N ALA A 128 4.16 -7.55 -13.69
CA ALA A 128 4.83 -8.51 -12.83
C ALA A 128 6.35 -8.48 -13.00
N LYS A 129 7.08 -8.92 -11.98
CA LYS A 129 8.53 -9.15 -12.07
C LYS A 129 8.85 -10.38 -12.91
N TRP A 130 7.97 -11.37 -12.85
CA TRP A 130 8.09 -12.60 -13.60
C TRP A 130 6.70 -13.20 -13.85
N VAL A 131 6.51 -13.69 -15.08
CA VAL A 131 5.33 -14.46 -15.48
C VAL A 131 5.81 -15.82 -15.96
N GLY A 132 5.40 -16.87 -15.28
CA GLY A 132 5.75 -18.26 -15.61
C GLY A 132 4.50 -19.12 -15.83
N GLU A 133 4.65 -20.18 -16.64
CA GLU A 133 3.65 -21.23 -16.77
C GLU A 133 4.26 -22.54 -16.32
N ILE A 134 3.55 -23.27 -15.48
CA ILE A 134 3.97 -24.58 -14.98
C ILE A 134 3.31 -25.65 -15.83
N ASP A 135 4.00 -26.08 -16.86
CA ASP A 135 3.54 -27.08 -17.85
C ASP A 135 3.91 -28.54 -17.48
N ASP A 136 4.73 -28.73 -16.46
CA ASP A 136 5.17 -30.02 -15.94
C ASP A 136 5.01 -30.04 -14.42
N ALA A 137 4.14 -30.91 -13.91
CA ALA A 137 3.85 -31.01 -12.48
C ALA A 137 5.10 -31.34 -11.63
N ARG A 138 6.11 -32.01 -12.20
CA ARG A 138 7.40 -32.30 -11.51
C ARG A 138 8.17 -31.03 -11.15
N ARG A 139 7.92 -29.93 -11.86
CA ARG A 139 8.60 -28.65 -11.69
C ARG A 139 7.88 -27.70 -10.74
N ILE A 140 6.72 -28.09 -10.19
CA ILE A 140 5.97 -27.22 -9.26
C ILE A 140 6.85 -26.71 -8.11
N PRO A 141 7.61 -27.57 -7.38
CA PRO A 141 8.46 -27.07 -6.30
C PRO A 141 9.52 -26.05 -6.76
N GLU A 142 10.09 -26.23 -7.96
CA GLU A 142 11.06 -25.31 -8.58
C GLU A 142 10.41 -23.95 -8.85
N PHE A 143 9.25 -23.93 -9.54
CA PHE A 143 8.57 -22.69 -9.92
C PHE A 143 8.06 -21.92 -8.71
N VAL A 144 7.46 -22.60 -7.73
CA VAL A 144 6.94 -21.93 -6.53
C VAL A 144 8.09 -21.37 -5.70
N THR A 145 9.16 -22.12 -5.45
CA THR A 145 10.35 -21.60 -4.74
C THR A 145 10.92 -20.37 -5.44
N ARG A 146 11.05 -20.43 -6.77
CA ARG A 146 11.50 -19.28 -7.57
C ARG A 146 10.54 -18.10 -7.49
N ALA A 147 9.22 -18.33 -7.45
CA ALA A 147 8.22 -17.28 -7.32
C ALA A 147 8.39 -16.49 -6.03
N PHE A 148 8.56 -17.19 -4.89
CA PHE A 148 8.85 -16.56 -3.61
C PHE A 148 10.16 -15.76 -3.64
N ALA A 149 11.24 -16.36 -4.13
CA ALA A 149 12.53 -15.71 -4.25
C ALA A 149 12.47 -14.45 -5.14
N VAL A 150 11.82 -14.50 -6.29
CA VAL A 150 11.66 -13.35 -7.19
C VAL A 150 10.76 -12.28 -6.60
N ALA A 151 9.65 -12.66 -5.94
CA ALA A 151 8.72 -11.70 -5.36
C ALA A 151 9.37 -10.86 -4.26
N THR A 152 10.29 -11.43 -3.48
CA THR A 152 10.90 -10.78 -2.30
C THR A 152 12.27 -10.17 -2.55
N SER A 153 13.06 -10.68 -3.52
CA SER A 153 14.44 -10.22 -3.76
C SER A 153 14.52 -8.84 -4.39
N GLY A 154 15.58 -8.09 -4.08
CA GLY A 154 15.81 -6.74 -4.58
C GLY A 154 14.63 -5.82 -4.26
N ARG A 155 14.10 -5.11 -5.28
CA ARG A 155 12.82 -4.43 -5.21
C ARG A 155 11.71 -5.47 -5.19
N PRO A 156 10.96 -5.65 -4.10
CA PRO A 156 9.85 -6.60 -4.06
C PRO A 156 8.80 -6.30 -5.14
N GLY A 157 8.02 -7.29 -5.50
CA GLY A 157 6.96 -7.09 -6.49
C GLY A 157 6.25 -8.39 -6.85
N PRO A 158 5.17 -8.29 -7.66
CA PRO A 158 4.33 -9.41 -7.96
C PRO A 158 4.96 -10.40 -8.96
N VAL A 159 4.60 -11.67 -8.80
CA VAL A 159 4.88 -12.77 -9.71
C VAL A 159 3.56 -13.39 -10.14
N VAL A 160 3.48 -13.84 -11.38
CA VAL A 160 2.32 -14.56 -11.92
C VAL A 160 2.74 -15.97 -12.32
N LEU A 161 2.00 -16.97 -11.85
CA LEU A 161 2.15 -18.37 -12.24
C LEU A 161 0.85 -18.88 -12.85
N THR A 162 0.91 -19.41 -14.07
CA THR A 162 -0.24 -20.02 -14.74
C THR A 162 -0.18 -21.53 -14.63
N LEU A 163 -1.35 -22.13 -14.43
CA LEU A 163 -1.52 -23.53 -14.03
C LEU A 163 -2.46 -24.21 -15.04
N PRO A 164 -1.95 -24.92 -16.07
CA PRO A 164 -2.80 -25.73 -16.94
C PRO A 164 -3.61 -26.75 -16.14
N GLU A 165 -4.94 -26.80 -16.38
CA GLU A 165 -5.85 -27.62 -15.58
C GLU A 165 -5.57 -29.13 -15.66
N ASP A 166 -5.09 -29.62 -16.79
CA ASP A 166 -4.70 -31.02 -16.98
C ASP A 166 -3.42 -31.37 -16.20
N MET A 167 -2.45 -30.43 -16.09
CA MET A 167 -1.26 -30.59 -15.28
C MET A 167 -1.60 -30.70 -13.78
N LEU A 168 -2.62 -29.97 -13.32
CA LEU A 168 -3.01 -29.97 -11.91
C LEU A 168 -3.58 -31.30 -11.41
N VAL A 169 -4.07 -32.17 -12.29
CA VAL A 169 -4.62 -33.50 -11.94
C VAL A 169 -3.65 -34.65 -12.19
N GLU A 170 -2.47 -34.39 -12.75
CA GLU A 170 -1.43 -35.41 -12.94
C GLU A 170 -0.92 -35.94 -11.60
N GLU A 171 -0.97 -37.24 -11.41
CA GLU A 171 -0.39 -37.91 -10.24
C GLU A 171 1.07 -38.28 -10.51
N ILE A 172 1.97 -37.67 -9.80
CA ILE A 172 3.42 -37.85 -9.99
C ILE A 172 4.17 -38.00 -8.65
N GLU A 173 5.36 -38.53 -8.74
CA GLU A 173 6.35 -38.44 -7.67
C GLU A 173 7.19 -37.16 -7.89
N ALA A 174 7.24 -36.29 -6.89
CA ALA A 174 8.04 -35.07 -6.91
C ALA A 174 8.78 -34.93 -5.57
N PRO A 175 9.91 -34.19 -5.52
CA PRO A 175 10.57 -33.89 -4.26
C PRO A 175 9.66 -33.08 -3.34
N GLU A 176 9.87 -33.21 -2.03
CA GLU A 176 9.20 -32.38 -1.05
C GLU A 176 9.62 -30.90 -1.27
N ALA A 177 8.64 -30.00 -1.20
CA ALA A 177 8.92 -28.57 -1.23
C ALA A 177 9.69 -28.14 0.03
N LYS A 178 10.64 -27.23 -0.15
CA LYS A 178 11.40 -26.61 0.93
C LYS A 178 11.10 -25.12 0.96
N PRO A 179 11.22 -24.47 2.14
CA PRO A 179 11.07 -23.01 2.21
C PRO A 179 12.16 -22.35 1.35
N TYR A 180 11.78 -21.25 0.68
CA TYR A 180 12.75 -20.41 0.01
C TYR A 180 13.66 -19.73 1.03
N MET A 181 14.84 -19.31 0.58
CA MET A 181 15.78 -18.53 1.39
C MET A 181 15.80 -17.10 0.86
N PRO A 182 15.44 -16.09 1.67
CA PRO A 182 15.54 -14.69 1.24
C PRO A 182 17.00 -14.31 0.98
N VAL A 183 17.19 -13.45 -0.03
CA VAL A 183 18.50 -12.87 -0.34
C VAL A 183 18.52 -11.44 0.15
N GLU A 184 19.41 -11.15 1.08
CA GLU A 184 19.58 -9.82 1.66
C GLU A 184 20.79 -9.10 1.03
N ALA A 185 20.63 -7.79 0.82
CA ALA A 185 21.70 -6.92 0.33
C ALA A 185 22.12 -5.97 1.45
N HIS A 186 23.32 -6.16 1.96
CA HIS A 186 23.88 -5.37 3.06
C HIS A 186 24.82 -4.26 2.56
N PRO A 187 24.86 -3.09 3.25
CA PRO A 187 25.81 -2.04 2.90
C PRO A 187 27.25 -2.48 3.21
N GLY A 188 28.17 -2.22 2.28
CA GLY A 188 29.59 -2.52 2.49
C GLY A 188 30.27 -1.54 3.46
N PRO A 189 31.35 -1.93 4.17
CA PRO A 189 32.06 -1.05 5.12
C PRO A 189 32.56 0.26 4.50
N SER A 190 33.04 0.22 3.26
CA SER A 190 33.49 1.42 2.53
C SER A 190 32.35 2.39 2.23
N GLN A 191 31.16 1.85 1.91
CA GLN A 191 29.95 2.65 1.68
C GLN A 191 29.48 3.30 2.99
N MET A 192 29.50 2.58 4.11
CA MET A 192 29.15 3.15 5.42
C MET A 192 30.14 4.22 5.89
N THR A 193 31.44 4.05 5.60
CA THR A 193 32.46 5.08 5.84
C THR A 193 32.20 6.34 5.01
N ALA A 194 31.88 6.19 3.73
CA ALA A 194 31.53 7.31 2.85
C ALA A 194 30.25 8.00 3.29
N PHE A 195 29.23 7.24 3.67
CA PHE A 195 27.97 7.74 4.23
C PHE A 195 28.22 8.60 5.48
N ALA A 196 28.95 8.07 6.47
CA ALA A 196 29.26 8.79 7.70
C ALA A 196 30.03 10.10 7.44
N LYS A 197 30.99 10.06 6.50
CA LYS A 197 31.75 11.26 6.09
C LYS A 197 30.82 12.30 5.47
N MET A 198 30.03 11.92 4.46
CA MET A 198 29.13 12.85 3.75
C MET A 198 28.10 13.46 4.70
N LEU A 199 27.50 12.66 5.60
CA LEU A 199 26.55 13.14 6.59
C LEU A 199 27.21 14.07 7.62
N GLY A 200 28.41 13.74 8.10
CA GLY A 200 29.17 14.56 9.05
C GLY A 200 29.64 15.92 8.48
N GLU A 201 29.85 16.01 7.18
CA GLU A 201 30.20 17.25 6.47
C GLU A 201 29.00 18.12 6.11
N ALA A 202 27.76 17.57 6.13
CA ALA A 202 26.57 18.27 5.71
C ALA A 202 26.16 19.34 6.75
N LYS A 203 25.78 20.51 6.24
CA LYS A 203 25.25 21.61 7.06
C LYS A 203 23.72 21.60 7.15
N ARG A 204 23.07 21.12 6.11
CA ARG A 204 21.60 21.09 5.97
C ARG A 204 21.11 19.73 5.45
N PRO A 205 21.42 18.61 6.14
CA PRO A 205 20.96 17.30 5.70
C PRO A 205 19.45 17.15 5.89
N ILE A 206 18.83 16.29 5.07
CA ILE A 206 17.46 15.81 5.26
C ILE A 206 17.36 14.35 4.83
N PHE A 207 16.61 13.56 5.60
CA PHE A 207 16.24 12.21 5.21
C PHE A 207 14.84 12.20 4.60
N ILE A 208 14.67 11.45 3.52
CA ILE A 208 13.37 11.08 2.95
C ILE A 208 13.29 9.56 3.00
N ILE A 209 12.43 9.03 3.87
CA ILE A 209 12.27 7.59 4.06
C ILE A 209 11.02 7.09 3.35
N GLY A 210 11.07 5.86 2.84
CA GLY A 210 9.94 5.31 2.09
C GLY A 210 10.15 3.85 1.70
N GLY A 211 9.36 3.39 0.73
CA GLY A 211 9.47 2.04 0.19
C GLY A 211 8.99 0.94 1.15
N THR A 212 9.56 -0.23 0.99
CA THR A 212 9.23 -1.47 1.70
C THR A 212 10.48 -2.05 2.37
N ARG A 213 10.37 -3.23 2.97
CA ARG A 213 11.46 -3.90 3.69
C ARG A 213 11.92 -3.13 4.92
N TRP A 214 10.94 -2.67 5.67
CA TRP A 214 11.08 -2.13 7.02
C TRP A 214 10.47 -3.13 8.00
N SER A 215 11.04 -3.22 9.18
CA SER A 215 10.49 -3.91 10.36
C SER A 215 10.15 -2.90 11.44
N GLU A 216 9.39 -3.31 12.46
CA GLU A 216 9.12 -2.48 13.63
C GLU A 216 10.43 -2.09 14.34
N GLU A 217 11.39 -3.03 14.40
CA GLU A 217 12.70 -2.82 15.00
C GLU A 217 13.52 -1.77 14.23
N SER A 218 13.57 -1.87 12.89
CA SER A 218 14.32 -0.91 12.08
C SER A 218 13.69 0.49 12.11
N VAL A 219 12.36 0.59 12.13
CA VAL A 219 11.65 1.86 12.31
C VAL A 219 12.01 2.50 13.64
N ALA A 220 11.99 1.73 14.74
CA ALA A 220 12.36 2.21 16.06
C ALA A 220 13.85 2.62 16.15
N THR A 221 14.74 1.82 15.58
CA THR A 221 16.19 2.08 15.54
C THR A 221 16.50 3.33 14.73
N PHE A 222 15.89 3.48 13.54
CA PHE A 222 16.08 4.66 12.71
C PHE A 222 15.54 5.94 13.39
N ARG A 223 14.37 5.84 14.04
CA ARG A 223 13.82 6.97 14.81
C ARG A 223 14.79 7.39 15.91
N ALA A 224 15.30 6.47 16.71
CA ALA A 224 16.27 6.76 17.74
C ALA A 224 17.56 7.40 17.17
N PHE A 225 18.06 6.91 16.03
CA PHE A 225 19.19 7.51 15.34
C PHE A 225 18.90 8.95 14.92
N ALA A 226 17.75 9.21 14.29
CA ALA A 226 17.38 10.56 13.85
C ALA A 226 17.20 11.53 15.01
N GLU A 227 16.53 11.11 16.09
CA GLU A 227 16.31 11.92 17.29
C GLU A 227 17.62 12.24 18.03
N ASN A 228 18.50 11.25 18.19
CA ASN A 228 19.79 11.44 18.86
C ASN A 228 20.69 12.41 18.10
N HIS A 229 20.65 12.37 16.78
CA HIS A 229 21.46 13.22 15.91
C HIS A 229 20.74 14.50 15.46
N LYS A 230 19.50 14.75 15.90
CA LYS A 230 18.71 15.94 15.53
C LYS A 230 18.53 16.08 14.02
N LEU A 231 18.27 14.98 13.32
CA LEU A 231 18.10 14.91 11.87
C LEU A 231 16.63 15.11 11.48
N PRO A 232 16.31 15.97 10.50
CA PRO A 232 14.96 16.08 9.98
C PRO A 232 14.63 14.92 9.04
N VAL A 233 13.42 14.37 9.20
CA VAL A 233 12.94 13.21 8.46
C VAL A 233 11.58 13.50 7.82
N GLY A 234 11.50 13.39 6.49
CA GLY A 234 10.26 13.35 5.74
C GLY A 234 9.88 11.92 5.37
N CYS A 235 8.60 11.58 5.43
CA CYS A 235 8.10 10.31 4.91
C CYS A 235 7.63 10.47 3.46
N SER A 236 8.01 9.54 2.60
CA SER A 236 7.56 9.49 1.21
C SER A 236 6.07 9.18 1.13
N PHE A 237 5.43 9.63 0.07
CA PHE A 237 4.00 9.50 -0.21
C PHE A 237 3.42 8.14 0.20
N ARG A 238 2.41 8.17 1.07
CA ARG A 238 1.70 6.99 1.60
C ARG A 238 2.61 5.99 2.33
N ARG A 239 3.67 6.49 2.97
CA ARG A 239 4.56 5.74 3.86
C ARG A 239 4.74 6.46 5.21
N GLN A 240 3.73 7.21 5.62
CA GLN A 240 3.74 8.07 6.80
C GLN A 240 3.92 7.28 8.10
N MET A 241 3.46 6.03 8.15
CA MET A 241 3.63 5.10 9.28
C MET A 241 5.10 4.71 9.58
N LEU A 242 6.06 5.10 8.72
CA LEU A 242 7.48 4.80 8.91
C LEU A 242 8.15 5.70 9.93
N PHE A 243 7.47 6.74 10.40
CA PHE A 243 8.02 7.62 11.43
C PHE A 243 6.92 8.15 12.35
N ASP A 244 7.23 8.31 13.64
CA ASP A 244 6.28 8.89 14.60
C ASP A 244 6.11 10.39 14.33
N HIS A 245 4.91 10.82 14.00
CA HIS A 245 4.60 12.20 13.67
C HIS A 245 4.73 13.18 14.85
N LEU A 246 4.79 12.68 16.08
CA LEU A 246 5.06 13.50 17.27
C LEU A 246 6.55 13.61 17.61
N SER A 247 7.40 12.87 16.90
CA SER A 247 8.85 12.99 17.06
C SER A 247 9.33 14.39 16.65
N PRO A 248 10.22 15.04 17.43
CA PRO A 248 10.78 16.34 17.07
C PRO A 248 11.61 16.32 15.77
N SER A 249 11.96 15.13 15.28
CA SER A 249 12.66 14.93 14.01
C SER A 249 11.71 14.81 12.80
N TYR A 250 10.40 14.66 13.00
CA TYR A 250 9.46 14.54 11.90
C TYR A 250 9.21 15.88 11.21
N ALA A 251 9.48 15.93 9.90
CA ALA A 251 9.37 17.14 9.08
C ALA A 251 8.12 17.18 8.19
N GLY A 252 7.45 16.03 7.99
CA GLY A 252 6.19 15.95 7.22
C GLY A 252 6.18 14.91 6.10
N ASP A 253 5.09 14.90 5.34
CA ASP A 253 4.87 14.02 4.18
C ASP A 253 5.45 14.63 2.90
N VAL A 254 6.21 13.83 2.17
CA VAL A 254 6.80 14.17 0.87
C VAL A 254 5.98 13.49 -0.22
N GLY A 255 4.92 14.17 -0.65
CA GLY A 255 3.96 13.61 -1.59
C GLY A 255 2.98 14.63 -2.15
N ILE A 256 1.78 14.17 -2.51
CA ILE A 256 0.73 15.05 -3.01
C ILE A 256 0.31 16.06 -1.93
N GLY A 257 0.41 17.35 -2.24
CA GLY A 257 0.08 18.43 -1.30
C GLY A 257 1.13 18.59 -0.21
N ILE A 258 2.40 18.38 -0.54
CA ILE A 258 3.54 18.62 0.36
C ILE A 258 3.46 20.02 1.00
N ASN A 259 3.82 20.12 2.28
CA ASN A 259 3.97 21.41 2.94
C ASN A 259 4.98 22.27 2.18
N PRO A 260 4.61 23.49 1.71
CA PRO A 260 5.53 24.37 0.99
C PRO A 260 6.82 24.69 1.74
N ALA A 261 6.76 24.76 3.09
CA ALA A 261 7.94 24.95 3.92
C ALA A 261 8.89 23.74 3.83
N LEU A 262 8.35 22.50 3.87
CA LEU A 262 9.15 21.28 3.69
C LEU A 262 9.75 21.19 2.29
N ALA A 263 8.96 21.49 1.25
CA ALA A 263 9.45 21.51 -0.13
C ALA A 263 10.62 22.49 -0.32
N LYS A 264 10.52 23.69 0.29
CA LYS A 264 11.59 24.67 0.30
C LYS A 264 12.83 24.13 1.02
N GLU A 265 12.67 23.55 2.20
CA GLU A 265 13.78 22.99 2.98
C GLU A 265 14.50 21.82 2.25
N ILE A 266 13.77 20.98 1.51
CA ILE A 266 14.37 19.95 0.66
C ILE A 266 15.21 20.58 -0.45
N LYS A 267 14.68 21.60 -1.14
CA LYS A 267 15.39 22.31 -2.22
C LYS A 267 16.65 23.03 -1.74
N GLU A 268 16.63 23.55 -0.51
CA GLU A 268 17.74 24.29 0.11
C GLU A 268 18.70 23.38 0.90
N SER A 269 18.45 22.08 0.96
CA SER A 269 19.35 21.11 1.60
C SER A 269 20.67 21.02 0.83
N ASP A 270 21.78 20.76 1.52
CA ASP A 270 23.07 20.44 0.89
C ASP A 270 23.29 18.93 0.75
N LEU A 271 22.49 18.13 1.50
CA LEU A 271 22.48 16.68 1.42
C LEU A 271 21.05 16.14 1.58
N VAL A 272 20.61 15.36 0.60
CA VAL A 272 19.39 14.55 0.67
C VAL A 272 19.78 13.08 0.80
N VAL A 273 19.27 12.41 1.83
CA VAL A 273 19.41 10.97 2.01
C VAL A 273 18.07 10.31 1.70
N LEU A 274 17.99 9.59 0.59
CA LEU A 274 16.81 8.84 0.19
C LEU A 274 16.97 7.40 0.64
N LEU A 275 16.18 6.98 1.65
CA LEU A 275 16.27 5.66 2.27
C LEU A 275 15.02 4.84 1.95
N GLY A 276 15.18 3.80 1.13
CA GLY A 276 14.14 2.86 0.74
C GLY A 276 13.09 3.40 -0.24
N GLY A 277 13.08 4.72 -0.48
CA GLY A 277 12.21 5.37 -1.45
C GLY A 277 12.83 5.49 -2.84
N ARG A 278 12.01 5.79 -3.86
CA ARG A 278 12.46 5.98 -5.25
C ARG A 278 12.39 7.44 -5.73
N LEU A 279 11.78 8.31 -4.96
CA LEU A 279 11.47 9.69 -5.34
C LEU A 279 10.82 9.76 -6.75
N SER A 280 9.82 8.90 -6.96
CA SER A 280 9.04 8.83 -8.19
C SER A 280 8.14 10.07 -8.36
N GLU A 281 7.30 10.11 -9.37
CA GLU A 281 6.51 11.29 -9.76
C GLU A 281 5.78 11.97 -8.58
N MET A 282 5.02 11.21 -7.76
CA MET A 282 4.24 11.82 -6.67
C MET A 282 5.11 12.40 -5.55
N PRO A 283 6.08 11.66 -4.96
CA PRO A 283 6.94 12.22 -3.91
C PRO A 283 7.92 13.28 -4.42
N SER A 284 8.14 13.39 -5.73
CA SER A 284 9.00 14.43 -6.32
C SER A 284 8.23 15.65 -6.83
N SER A 285 6.92 15.75 -6.54
CA SER A 285 6.05 16.83 -7.06
C SER A 285 6.09 16.93 -8.59
N GLY A 286 5.92 15.81 -9.30
CA GLY A 286 6.01 15.75 -10.75
C GLY A 286 7.43 15.99 -11.27
N TYR A 287 8.42 15.42 -10.57
CA TYR A 287 9.86 15.56 -10.89
C TYR A 287 10.41 16.99 -10.83
N THR A 288 9.82 17.84 -9.97
CA THR A 288 10.23 19.24 -9.80
C THR A 288 10.88 19.56 -8.46
N LEU A 289 10.94 18.57 -7.55
CA LEU A 289 11.50 18.77 -6.21
C LEU A 289 13.03 18.83 -6.22
N LEU A 290 13.68 17.99 -7.02
CA LEU A 290 15.11 17.97 -7.28
C LEU A 290 15.36 18.02 -8.79
N ASP A 291 16.50 18.56 -9.21
CA ASP A 291 16.89 18.61 -10.62
C ASP A 291 17.24 17.22 -11.17
N ILE A 292 16.89 16.97 -12.42
CA ILE A 292 17.16 15.72 -13.14
C ILE A 292 18.15 15.99 -14.27
N PRO A 293 19.14 15.14 -14.48
CA PRO A 293 19.53 13.97 -13.69
C PRO A 293 20.49 14.29 -12.55
N TYR A 294 20.92 15.54 -12.40
CA TYR A 294 21.96 16.01 -11.49
C TYR A 294 21.36 16.96 -10.45
N PRO A 295 20.89 16.45 -9.28
CA PRO A 295 20.46 17.32 -8.20
C PRO A 295 21.56 18.33 -7.82
N SER A 296 21.16 19.56 -7.49
CA SER A 296 22.08 20.56 -6.93
C SER A 296 22.56 20.18 -5.52
N GLN A 297 21.76 19.38 -4.82
CA GLN A 297 22.10 18.76 -3.53
C GLN A 297 22.98 17.51 -3.76
N LYS A 298 23.88 17.21 -2.83
CA LYS A 298 24.43 15.87 -2.76
C LYS A 298 23.31 14.88 -2.47
N LEU A 299 23.31 13.74 -3.17
CA LEU A 299 22.31 12.70 -3.00
C LEU A 299 22.95 11.38 -2.56
N ILE A 300 22.52 10.88 -1.41
CA ILE A 300 22.76 9.49 -1.02
C ILE A 300 21.48 8.71 -1.28
N HIS A 301 21.54 7.66 -2.11
CA HIS A 301 20.38 6.83 -2.40
C HIS A 301 20.64 5.39 -1.94
N ILE A 302 19.83 4.94 -0.98
CA ILE A 302 19.85 3.58 -0.42
C ILE A 302 18.59 2.87 -0.91
N TYR A 303 18.76 1.78 -1.66
CA TYR A 303 17.65 1.02 -2.21
C TYR A 303 18.05 -0.44 -2.47
N PRO A 304 17.14 -1.44 -2.29
CA PRO A 304 17.50 -2.85 -2.37
C PRO A 304 17.75 -3.39 -3.79
N GLU A 305 17.54 -2.59 -4.84
CA GLU A 305 17.74 -2.98 -6.24
C GLU A 305 18.72 -2.04 -6.92
N ALA A 306 19.79 -2.60 -7.47
CA ALA A 306 20.87 -1.82 -8.09
C ALA A 306 20.41 -1.03 -9.33
N GLU A 307 19.46 -1.57 -10.11
CA GLU A 307 18.94 -0.94 -11.34
C GLU A 307 18.10 0.32 -11.07
N GLU A 308 17.59 0.50 -9.87
CA GLU A 308 16.87 1.72 -9.48
C GLU A 308 17.84 2.86 -9.11
N LEU A 309 19.06 2.52 -8.67
CA LEU A 309 20.06 3.49 -8.24
C LEU A 309 20.66 4.21 -9.46
N GLY A 310 20.28 5.48 -9.64
CA GLY A 310 20.68 6.28 -10.79
C GLY A 310 19.70 6.25 -11.97
N ARG A 311 18.53 5.62 -11.82
CA ARG A 311 17.51 5.54 -12.88
C ARG A 311 16.94 6.90 -13.28
N VAL A 312 16.73 7.78 -12.33
CA VAL A 312 16.19 9.14 -12.53
C VAL A 312 17.19 10.19 -12.06
N TYR A 313 17.66 10.05 -10.83
CA TYR A 313 18.60 10.97 -10.20
C TYR A 313 19.95 10.29 -10.04
N ARG A 314 21.02 10.92 -10.48
CA ARG A 314 22.37 10.41 -10.25
C ARG A 314 22.77 10.65 -8.78
N PRO A 315 22.95 9.61 -7.98
CA PRO A 315 23.43 9.79 -6.61
C PRO A 315 24.93 10.04 -6.57
N ASP A 316 25.38 10.80 -5.56
CA ASP A 316 26.80 10.92 -5.22
C ASP A 316 27.31 9.67 -4.48
N LEU A 317 26.40 9.04 -3.72
CA LEU A 317 26.64 7.74 -3.08
C LEU A 317 25.43 6.84 -3.27
N ALA A 318 25.63 5.75 -4.00
CA ALA A 318 24.63 4.69 -4.20
C ALA A 318 24.94 3.51 -3.27
N ILE A 319 23.95 3.07 -2.50
CA ILE A 319 24.08 1.92 -1.58
C ILE A 319 22.97 0.92 -1.91
N CYS A 320 23.37 -0.25 -2.46
CA CYS A 320 22.42 -1.33 -2.69
C CYS A 320 22.22 -2.11 -1.38
N ALA A 321 21.17 -1.75 -0.65
CA ALA A 321 20.80 -2.38 0.61
C ALA A 321 19.30 -2.18 0.89
N ALA A 322 18.67 -3.13 1.58
CA ALA A 322 17.34 -2.94 2.12
C ALA A 322 17.37 -1.94 3.30
N PRO A 323 16.26 -1.23 3.56
CA PRO A 323 16.18 -0.34 4.72
C PRO A 323 16.54 -1.01 6.05
N ASP A 324 16.03 -2.21 6.32
CA ASP A 324 16.36 -2.97 7.54
C ASP A 324 17.86 -3.18 7.70
N ASP A 325 18.53 -3.66 6.65
CA ASP A 325 19.96 -3.96 6.66
C ASP A 325 20.82 -2.70 6.77
N PHE A 326 20.41 -1.63 6.11
CA PHE A 326 21.08 -0.33 6.23
C PHE A 326 20.94 0.25 7.63
N VAL A 327 19.73 0.20 8.21
CA VAL A 327 19.47 0.73 9.56
C VAL A 327 20.22 -0.08 10.61
N ALA A 328 20.30 -1.41 10.46
CA ALA A 328 21.13 -2.23 11.36
C ALA A 328 22.59 -1.77 11.38
N ALA A 329 23.14 -1.39 10.20
CA ALA A 329 24.49 -0.87 10.11
C ALA A 329 24.68 0.54 10.73
N LEU A 330 23.60 1.34 10.86
CA LEU A 330 23.66 2.65 11.52
C LEU A 330 23.97 2.55 13.02
N SER A 331 23.63 1.45 13.69
CA SER A 331 23.83 1.27 15.13
C SER A 331 25.30 1.38 15.58
N SER A 332 26.24 1.13 14.66
CA SER A 332 27.68 1.23 14.89
C SER A 332 28.28 2.60 14.56
N LEU A 333 27.47 3.53 14.01
CA LEU A 333 27.98 4.85 13.58
C LEU A 333 27.95 5.87 14.71
N THR A 334 29.08 6.56 14.87
CA THR A 334 29.18 7.75 15.71
C THR A 334 29.38 8.96 14.80
N LEU A 335 28.42 9.90 14.85
CA LEU A 335 28.52 11.16 14.10
C LEU A 335 29.00 12.28 15.02
N SER A 336 29.94 13.08 14.55
CA SER A 336 30.32 14.33 15.19
C SER A 336 29.57 15.51 14.54
N GLY A 337 29.09 16.47 15.33
CA GLY A 337 28.49 17.71 14.79
C GLY A 337 26.96 17.79 14.74
N SER A 338 26.25 16.82 15.30
CA SER A 338 24.76 16.74 15.28
C SER A 338 24.03 17.94 15.89
N ALA A 339 24.66 18.68 16.79
CA ALA A 339 24.05 19.88 17.43
C ALA A 339 23.76 21.02 16.42
N ALA A 340 24.50 21.08 15.30
CA ALA A 340 24.33 22.12 14.28
C ALA A 340 22.97 22.02 13.53
N TRP A 341 22.29 20.86 13.56
CA TRP A 341 21.03 20.66 12.84
C TRP A 341 19.79 20.89 13.72
N ALA A 342 19.95 20.98 15.05
CA ALA A 342 18.85 20.96 16.02
C ALA A 342 17.83 22.09 15.81
N GLU A 343 18.28 23.32 15.58
CA GLU A 343 17.39 24.47 15.37
C GLU A 343 16.56 24.32 14.11
N ARG A 344 17.19 23.91 13.00
CA ARG A 344 16.52 23.68 11.72
C ARG A 344 15.51 22.54 11.82
N THR A 345 15.86 21.44 12.47
CA THR A 345 14.97 20.29 12.66
C THR A 345 13.75 20.68 13.48
N ALA A 346 13.95 21.43 14.57
CA ALA A 346 12.85 21.96 15.39
C ALA A 346 11.93 22.91 14.60
N ALA A 347 12.49 23.78 13.76
CA ALA A 347 11.71 24.66 12.91
C ALA A 347 10.87 23.89 11.87
N MET A 348 11.43 22.84 11.27
CA MET A 348 10.71 21.99 10.32
C MET A 348 9.57 21.22 11.01
N HIS A 349 9.80 20.68 12.20
CA HIS A 349 8.75 20.04 12.99
C HIS A 349 7.63 21.01 13.37
N ALA A 350 7.97 22.23 13.82
CA ALA A 350 6.98 23.27 14.10
C ALA A 350 6.14 23.65 12.87
N ALA A 351 6.78 23.75 11.69
CA ALA A 351 6.09 23.99 10.43
C ALA A 351 5.15 22.83 10.04
N TYR A 352 5.55 21.58 10.32
CA TYR A 352 4.68 20.41 10.17
C TYR A 352 3.45 20.49 11.07
N LEU A 353 3.63 20.77 12.37
CA LEU A 353 2.52 20.86 13.33
C LEU A 353 1.51 21.94 12.91
N ALA A 354 1.99 23.11 12.48
CA ALA A 354 1.12 24.17 11.97
C ALA A 354 0.37 23.74 10.69
N TRP A 355 1.06 23.03 9.77
CA TRP A 355 0.46 22.54 8.51
C TRP A 355 -0.58 21.43 8.73
N SER A 356 -0.40 20.59 9.74
CA SER A 356 -1.28 19.48 10.10
C SER A 356 -2.38 19.84 11.10
N THR A 357 -2.62 21.14 11.37
CA THR A 357 -3.77 21.60 12.14
C THR A 357 -4.99 21.71 11.22
N PRO A 358 -6.08 20.95 11.47
CA PRO A 358 -7.22 20.94 10.57
C PRO A 358 -8.06 22.22 10.67
N PRO A 359 -8.61 22.72 9.54
CA PRO A 359 -9.53 23.85 9.56
C PRO A 359 -10.85 23.46 10.27
N GLN A 360 -11.36 24.34 11.12
CA GLN A 360 -12.55 24.07 11.93
C GLN A 360 -13.86 24.42 11.24
N THR A 361 -13.79 25.18 10.16
CA THR A 361 -14.96 25.65 9.40
C THR A 361 -14.71 25.54 7.90
N GLY A 362 -15.79 25.33 7.14
CA GLY A 362 -15.78 25.21 5.69
C GLY A 362 -17.19 25.20 5.13
N PRO A 363 -17.40 24.86 3.86
CA PRO A 363 -18.72 24.74 3.25
C PRO A 363 -19.55 23.63 3.87
N GLY A 364 -20.87 23.82 3.92
CA GLY A 364 -21.85 22.83 4.34
C GLY A 364 -22.00 22.69 5.85
N THR A 365 -22.85 21.74 6.25
CA THR A 365 -23.18 21.44 7.65
C THR A 365 -22.24 20.45 8.31
N VAL A 366 -21.47 19.69 7.51
CA VAL A 366 -20.46 18.73 7.97
C VAL A 366 -19.08 19.31 7.75
N GLN A 367 -18.28 19.37 8.80
CA GLN A 367 -16.93 19.89 8.80
C GLN A 367 -15.95 18.74 9.06
N MET A 368 -15.10 18.44 8.10
CA MET A 368 -14.13 17.35 8.22
C MET A 368 -13.03 17.62 9.26
N GLY A 369 -12.67 18.88 9.51
CA GLY A 369 -11.64 19.23 10.50
C GLY A 369 -11.97 18.73 11.90
N PRO A 370 -13.10 19.11 12.49
CA PRO A 370 -13.55 18.55 13.79
C PRO A 370 -13.73 17.03 13.79
N ILE A 371 -14.09 16.41 12.66
CA ILE A 371 -14.12 14.94 12.54
C ILE A 371 -12.72 14.35 12.68
N MET A 372 -11.72 14.95 12.02
CA MET A 372 -10.33 14.50 12.13
C MET A 372 -9.77 14.70 13.54
N ASP A 373 -10.11 15.82 14.22
CA ASP A 373 -9.71 16.06 15.62
C ASP A 373 -10.34 14.99 16.54
N TRP A 374 -11.60 14.63 16.30
CA TRP A 374 -12.26 13.58 17.07
C TRP A 374 -11.57 12.21 16.85
N ILE A 375 -11.27 11.86 15.61
CA ILE A 375 -10.56 10.61 15.26
C ILE A 375 -9.21 10.58 15.97
N GLU A 376 -8.45 11.66 15.90
CA GLU A 376 -7.11 11.76 16.53
C GLU A 376 -7.17 11.59 18.06
N ALA A 377 -8.25 12.06 18.69
CA ALA A 377 -8.42 11.99 20.14
C ALA A 377 -9.00 10.66 20.66
N ASN A 378 -9.71 9.90 19.83
CA ASN A 378 -10.56 8.78 20.28
C ASN A 378 -10.25 7.43 19.60
N VAL A 379 -9.37 7.40 18.60
CA VAL A 379 -8.92 6.18 17.93
C VAL A 379 -7.54 5.81 18.44
N ALA A 380 -7.30 4.52 18.65
CA ALA A 380 -6.03 4.04 19.20
C ALA A 380 -4.86 4.29 18.24
N ASP A 381 -3.66 4.56 18.78
CA ASP A 381 -2.45 4.83 18.01
C ASP A 381 -2.01 3.68 17.09
N ASP A 382 -2.47 2.47 17.37
CA ASP A 382 -2.19 1.27 16.59
C ASP A 382 -3.31 0.90 15.61
N ALA A 383 -4.37 1.71 15.53
CA ALA A 383 -5.42 1.50 14.54
C ALA A 383 -4.86 1.54 13.11
N ILE A 384 -5.41 0.71 12.25
CA ILE A 384 -4.95 0.62 10.86
C ILE A 384 -5.91 1.44 9.98
N PHE A 385 -5.36 2.44 9.31
CA PHE A 385 -6.09 3.23 8.33
C PHE A 385 -5.82 2.74 6.92
N THR A 386 -6.89 2.51 6.17
CA THR A 386 -6.82 2.15 4.76
C THR A 386 -7.56 3.17 3.90
N ASN A 387 -7.07 3.43 2.69
CA ASN A 387 -7.76 4.28 1.74
C ASN A 387 -7.39 3.95 0.30
N GLY A 388 -8.23 4.34 -0.63
CA GLY A 388 -7.94 4.34 -2.07
C GLY A 388 -7.42 5.69 -2.56
N ALA A 389 -8.05 6.24 -3.61
CA ALA A 389 -7.67 7.51 -4.22
C ALA A 389 -8.86 8.47 -4.28
N GLY A 390 -8.57 9.74 -4.05
CA GLY A 390 -9.53 10.84 -4.08
C GLY A 390 -9.13 11.95 -3.12
N ASN A 391 -9.72 13.13 -3.29
CA ASN A 391 -9.44 14.31 -2.44
C ASN A 391 -9.80 14.06 -0.96
N TYR A 392 -10.75 13.19 -0.68
CA TYR A 392 -11.10 12.78 0.68
C TYR A 392 -9.89 12.25 1.46
N ALA A 393 -8.96 11.58 0.79
CA ALA A 393 -7.77 11.02 1.41
C ALA A 393 -6.82 12.11 1.95
N THR A 394 -6.90 13.34 1.45
CA THR A 394 -6.10 14.46 1.96
C THR A 394 -6.40 14.76 3.42
N TRP A 395 -7.66 14.57 3.86
CA TRP A 395 -8.03 14.75 5.26
C TRP A 395 -7.27 13.77 6.16
N LEU A 396 -7.22 12.50 5.78
CA LEU A 396 -6.45 11.50 6.50
C LEU A 396 -4.94 11.78 6.45
N HIS A 397 -4.37 11.93 5.24
CA HIS A 397 -2.92 12.02 5.08
C HIS A 397 -2.30 13.29 5.65
N ARG A 398 -3.05 14.39 5.73
CA ARG A 398 -2.55 15.66 6.25
C ARG A 398 -2.81 15.85 7.76
N PHE A 399 -3.91 15.32 8.28
CA PHE A 399 -4.39 15.68 9.62
C PHE A 399 -4.35 14.54 10.63
N HIS A 400 -4.27 13.27 10.19
CA HIS A 400 -4.00 12.16 11.10
C HIS A 400 -2.49 12.03 11.37
N ARG A 401 -2.14 11.78 12.63
CA ARG A 401 -0.76 11.63 13.07
C ARG A 401 -0.41 10.17 13.26
N PHE A 402 0.17 9.56 12.23
CA PHE A 402 0.66 8.19 12.33
C PHE A 402 1.79 8.11 13.36
N ARG A 403 1.71 7.16 14.28
CA ARG A 403 2.63 7.03 15.41
C ARG A 403 3.33 5.68 15.48
N ARG A 404 2.78 4.67 14.80
CA ARG A 404 3.28 3.29 14.84
C ARG A 404 3.42 2.70 13.46
N TYR A 405 4.35 1.77 13.36
CA TYR A 405 4.52 0.97 12.15
C TYR A 405 3.28 0.10 11.88
N ASN A 406 3.04 -0.25 10.61
CA ASN A 406 1.89 -1.04 10.16
C ASN A 406 0.51 -0.46 10.55
N THR A 407 0.37 0.87 10.53
CA THR A 407 -0.91 1.56 10.77
C THR A 407 -1.50 2.20 9.51
N GLN A 408 -0.87 2.02 8.34
CA GLN A 408 -1.33 2.60 7.07
C GLN A 408 -1.26 1.58 5.94
N SER A 409 -2.36 1.44 5.17
CA SER A 409 -2.36 0.72 3.89
C SER A 409 -3.07 1.55 2.82
N ALA A 410 -2.28 2.10 1.90
CA ALA A 410 -2.76 2.95 0.82
C ALA A 410 -1.89 2.79 -0.43
N PRO A 411 -2.47 2.72 -1.65
CA PRO A 411 -1.73 2.47 -2.88
C PRO A 411 -1.06 3.75 -3.39
N THR A 412 0.25 3.75 -3.59
CA THR A 412 0.98 4.89 -4.18
C THR A 412 0.63 5.10 -5.65
N SER A 413 0.12 4.06 -6.31
CA SER A 413 -0.42 4.12 -7.68
C SER A 413 -1.71 4.95 -7.81
N GLY A 414 -2.32 5.37 -6.69
CA GLY A 414 -3.55 6.15 -6.73
C GLY A 414 -4.77 5.36 -7.21
N SER A 415 -4.84 4.06 -6.94
CA SER A 415 -5.97 3.22 -7.34
C SER A 415 -7.20 3.50 -6.49
N MET A 416 -8.31 3.82 -7.14
CA MET A 416 -9.64 3.82 -6.50
C MET A 416 -10.05 2.39 -6.14
N GLY A 417 -10.94 2.24 -5.15
CA GLY A 417 -11.48 0.94 -4.74
C GLY A 417 -10.59 0.12 -3.81
N TYR A 418 -9.34 0.53 -3.57
CA TYR A 418 -8.38 -0.23 -2.75
C TYR A 418 -8.75 -0.28 -1.26
N GLY A 419 -9.30 0.82 -0.72
CA GLY A 419 -9.44 0.99 0.74
C GLY A 419 -10.23 -0.11 1.43
N LEU A 420 -11.38 -0.52 0.87
CA LEU A 420 -12.24 -1.54 1.49
C LEU A 420 -11.62 -2.96 1.47
N PRO A 421 -11.15 -3.51 0.34
CA PRO A 421 -10.43 -4.78 0.35
C PRO A 421 -9.21 -4.77 1.28
N ALA A 422 -8.49 -3.65 1.32
CA ALA A 422 -7.36 -3.49 2.23
C ALA A 422 -7.78 -3.52 3.71
N ALA A 423 -8.91 -2.90 4.06
CA ALA A 423 -9.45 -2.96 5.42
C ALA A 423 -9.84 -4.38 5.82
N VAL A 424 -10.50 -5.12 4.91
CA VAL A 424 -10.85 -6.53 5.12
C VAL A 424 -9.59 -7.36 5.37
N ALA A 425 -8.56 -7.19 4.54
CA ALA A 425 -7.29 -7.90 4.66
C ALA A 425 -6.53 -7.53 5.94
N ALA A 426 -6.50 -6.26 6.32
CA ALA A 426 -5.85 -5.78 7.53
C ALA A 426 -6.54 -6.32 8.79
N LYS A 427 -7.88 -6.29 8.84
CA LYS A 427 -8.64 -6.82 9.98
C LYS A 427 -8.53 -8.34 10.10
N HIS A 428 -8.46 -9.02 8.97
CA HIS A 428 -8.21 -10.45 8.93
C HIS A 428 -6.81 -10.83 9.46
N LEU A 429 -5.81 -9.97 9.21
CA LEU A 429 -4.43 -10.18 9.67
C LEU A 429 -4.25 -9.80 11.16
N PHE A 430 -4.91 -8.71 11.58
CA PHE A 430 -4.81 -8.15 12.93
C PHE A 430 -6.21 -8.03 13.58
N PRO A 431 -6.81 -9.17 13.99
CA PRO A 431 -8.20 -9.20 14.47
C PRO A 431 -8.42 -8.33 15.72
N GLU A 432 -7.40 -8.11 16.55
CA GLU A 432 -7.50 -7.31 17.78
C GLU A 432 -7.40 -5.79 17.54
N ARG A 433 -6.84 -5.37 16.39
CA ARG A 433 -6.65 -3.95 16.10
C ARG A 433 -7.90 -3.35 15.46
N GLU A 434 -8.18 -2.09 15.77
CA GLU A 434 -9.20 -1.34 15.04
C GLU A 434 -8.75 -1.07 13.60
N VAL A 435 -9.65 -1.25 12.64
CA VAL A 435 -9.35 -0.99 11.22
C VAL A 435 -10.41 -0.04 10.66
N ILE A 436 -9.93 1.09 10.14
CA ILE A 436 -10.76 2.16 9.62
C ILE A 436 -10.44 2.37 8.13
N CYS A 437 -11.44 2.14 7.28
CA CYS A 437 -11.38 2.45 5.87
C CYS A 437 -11.85 3.89 5.63
N PHE A 438 -10.99 4.76 5.13
CA PHE A 438 -11.39 6.05 4.60
C PHE A 438 -11.70 5.91 3.10
N ALA A 439 -12.90 6.23 2.67
CA ALA A 439 -13.31 6.09 1.28
C ALA A 439 -14.17 7.28 0.82
N GLY A 440 -13.99 7.73 -0.42
CA GLY A 440 -14.98 8.56 -1.10
C GLY A 440 -16.07 7.68 -1.69
N ASP A 441 -17.24 8.25 -1.97
CA ASP A 441 -18.40 7.57 -2.55
C ASP A 441 -18.06 6.82 -3.85
N GLY A 442 -17.49 7.50 -4.84
CA GLY A 442 -17.09 6.86 -6.09
C GLY A 442 -15.92 5.88 -5.93
N CYS A 443 -15.02 6.12 -4.95
CA CYS A 443 -13.93 5.20 -4.65
C CYS A 443 -14.46 3.90 -4.00
N PHE A 444 -15.37 4.01 -3.06
CA PHE A 444 -16.01 2.86 -2.39
C PHE A 444 -16.73 1.97 -3.39
N MET A 445 -17.51 2.56 -4.30
CA MET A 445 -18.32 1.82 -5.26
C MET A 445 -17.53 0.98 -6.27
N MET A 446 -16.21 1.17 -6.39
CA MET A 446 -15.36 0.33 -7.24
C MET A 446 -15.25 -1.12 -6.72
N HIS A 447 -15.22 -1.31 -5.38
CA HIS A 447 -15.16 -2.63 -4.73
C HIS A 447 -16.08 -2.73 -3.51
N GLY A 448 -17.17 -1.97 -3.49
CA GLY A 448 -18.14 -1.95 -2.38
C GLY A 448 -18.73 -3.33 -2.03
N GLN A 449 -18.79 -4.25 -3.01
CA GLN A 449 -19.23 -5.62 -2.81
C GLN A 449 -18.35 -6.42 -1.83
N GLU A 450 -17.08 -6.03 -1.61
CA GLU A 450 -16.23 -6.70 -0.62
C GLU A 450 -16.64 -6.39 0.84
N PHE A 451 -17.60 -5.50 1.03
CA PHE A 451 -18.22 -5.33 2.34
C PHE A 451 -18.88 -6.62 2.85
N ILE A 452 -19.48 -7.43 1.94
CA ILE A 452 -20.02 -8.75 2.31
C ILE A 452 -18.90 -9.74 2.67
N THR A 453 -17.70 -9.57 2.15
CA THR A 453 -16.54 -10.38 2.54
C THR A 453 -16.20 -10.11 4.01
N ALA A 454 -16.17 -8.84 4.44
CA ALA A 454 -16.03 -8.51 5.86
C ALA A 454 -17.15 -9.14 6.73
N VAL A 455 -18.40 -9.08 6.28
CA VAL A 455 -19.53 -9.71 7.00
C VAL A 455 -19.38 -11.21 7.09
N ARG A 456 -19.03 -11.88 5.98
CA ARG A 456 -18.85 -13.34 5.92
C ARG A 456 -17.84 -13.86 6.94
N TYR A 457 -16.72 -13.13 7.10
CA TYR A 457 -15.64 -13.54 7.98
C TYR A 457 -15.70 -12.88 9.37
N GLY A 458 -16.78 -12.17 9.70
CA GLY A 458 -16.96 -11.54 11.00
C GLY A 458 -15.90 -10.49 11.33
N LEU A 459 -15.49 -9.68 10.35
CA LEU A 459 -14.42 -8.71 10.45
C LEU A 459 -14.99 -7.29 10.70
N PRO A 460 -15.07 -6.82 11.96
CA PRO A 460 -15.64 -5.52 12.29
C PRO A 460 -14.71 -4.37 11.87
N ILE A 461 -14.77 -4.00 10.60
CA ILE A 461 -14.14 -2.81 10.04
C ILE A 461 -15.10 -1.62 10.08
N ILE A 462 -14.60 -0.41 10.23
CA ILE A 462 -15.39 0.82 10.15
C ILE A 462 -15.02 1.58 8.88
N THR A 463 -15.96 1.77 7.97
CA THR A 463 -15.77 2.59 6.78
C THR A 463 -16.32 3.99 7.02
N VAL A 464 -15.44 4.98 7.07
CA VAL A 464 -15.81 6.41 7.01
C VAL A 464 -15.92 6.78 5.53
N LEU A 465 -17.15 6.85 5.04
CA LEU A 465 -17.47 7.08 3.63
C LEU A 465 -17.83 8.55 3.40
N VAL A 466 -16.92 9.30 2.80
CA VAL A 466 -17.13 10.71 2.47
C VAL A 466 -17.90 10.81 1.16
N ASN A 467 -19.18 11.16 1.27
CA ASN A 467 -20.09 11.29 0.13
C ASN A 467 -20.28 12.76 -0.23
N ASN A 468 -19.73 13.19 -1.35
CA ASN A 468 -19.93 14.51 -1.92
C ASN A 468 -20.66 14.49 -3.30
N GLY A 469 -21.16 13.33 -3.72
CA GLY A 469 -21.94 13.15 -4.96
C GLY A 469 -21.13 13.37 -6.25
N THR A 470 -19.79 13.30 -6.18
CA THR A 470 -18.98 13.57 -7.38
C THR A 470 -17.61 12.89 -7.34
N TYR A 471 -17.04 12.62 -8.52
CA TYR A 471 -15.61 12.31 -8.65
C TYR A 471 -14.79 13.58 -8.37
N GLY A 472 -14.68 13.93 -7.08
CA GLY A 472 -14.20 15.24 -6.62
C GLY A 472 -12.82 15.64 -7.13
N THR A 473 -11.87 14.71 -7.22
CA THR A 473 -10.52 15.00 -7.76
C THR A 473 -10.60 15.42 -9.21
N ILE A 474 -11.35 14.71 -10.03
CA ILE A 474 -11.50 15.03 -11.46
C ILE A 474 -12.28 16.33 -11.63
N ARG A 475 -13.34 16.52 -10.85
CA ARG A 475 -14.10 17.77 -10.83
C ARG A 475 -13.22 18.98 -10.49
N MET A 476 -12.35 18.84 -9.50
CA MET A 476 -11.38 19.88 -9.14
C MET A 476 -10.45 20.22 -10.30
N HIS A 477 -9.94 19.21 -11.02
CA HIS A 477 -9.10 19.44 -12.19
C HIS A 477 -9.87 20.11 -13.33
N GLN A 478 -11.11 19.70 -13.59
CA GLN A 478 -11.96 20.36 -14.59
C GLN A 478 -12.15 21.84 -14.27
N GLU A 479 -12.49 22.18 -13.02
CA GLU A 479 -12.69 23.58 -12.64
C GLU A 479 -11.42 24.40 -12.69
N ARG A 480 -10.25 23.81 -12.48
CA ARG A 480 -8.95 24.48 -12.59
C ARG A 480 -8.54 24.75 -14.03
N GLU A 481 -8.70 23.76 -14.90
CA GLU A 481 -8.22 23.82 -16.30
C GLU A 481 -9.30 24.31 -17.28
N TYR A 482 -10.55 23.95 -17.02
CA TYR A 482 -11.71 24.25 -17.89
C TYR A 482 -12.89 24.74 -17.05
N PRO A 483 -12.82 25.95 -16.44
CA PRO A 483 -13.81 26.45 -15.50
C PRO A 483 -15.25 26.39 -16.01
N GLY A 484 -16.16 25.85 -15.21
CA GLY A 484 -17.59 25.75 -15.54
C GLY A 484 -17.95 24.69 -16.59
N ARG A 485 -16.99 23.91 -17.10
CA ARG A 485 -17.23 22.87 -18.11
C ARG A 485 -17.24 21.47 -17.47
N VAL A 486 -18.27 21.19 -16.71
CA VAL A 486 -18.45 19.92 -15.99
C VAL A 486 -18.84 18.80 -16.95
N SER A 487 -18.17 17.67 -16.90
CA SER A 487 -18.48 16.48 -17.70
C SER A 487 -18.06 15.20 -17.01
N GLY A 488 -18.99 14.24 -16.87
CA GLY A 488 -18.73 12.87 -16.41
C GLY A 488 -18.28 12.76 -14.96
N THR A 489 -18.55 13.74 -14.10
CA THR A 489 -18.11 13.72 -12.70
C THR A 489 -19.22 13.65 -11.67
N ASP A 490 -20.46 13.91 -12.06
CA ASP A 490 -21.60 13.83 -11.14
C ASP A 490 -21.97 12.36 -10.88
N LEU A 491 -22.28 12.05 -9.63
CA LEU A 491 -22.65 10.70 -9.20
C LEU A 491 -24.07 10.67 -8.61
N VAL A 492 -24.79 9.61 -8.94
CA VAL A 492 -26.01 9.22 -8.23
C VAL A 492 -25.66 8.03 -7.35
N ASN A 493 -25.65 8.24 -6.05
CA ASN A 493 -25.24 7.23 -5.08
C ASN A 493 -26.46 6.50 -4.47
N PRO A 494 -26.29 5.24 -4.02
CA PRO A 494 -27.27 4.60 -3.16
C PRO A 494 -27.31 5.26 -1.78
N ASP A 495 -28.34 4.96 -1.00
CA ASP A 495 -28.32 5.16 0.44
C ASP A 495 -27.30 4.18 1.06
N PHE A 496 -26.13 4.67 1.48
CA PHE A 496 -25.06 3.82 1.99
C PHE A 496 -25.37 3.22 3.37
N ASN A 497 -26.25 3.84 4.15
CA ASN A 497 -26.77 3.27 5.39
C ASN A 497 -27.65 2.06 5.09
N ALA A 498 -28.58 2.18 4.14
CA ALA A 498 -29.41 1.06 3.68
C ALA A 498 -28.54 -0.03 3.01
N PHE A 499 -27.52 0.36 2.24
CA PHE A 499 -26.55 -0.58 1.65
C PHE A 499 -25.86 -1.44 2.72
N ALA A 500 -25.31 -0.82 3.78
CA ALA A 500 -24.68 -1.57 4.87
C ALA A 500 -25.64 -2.57 5.52
N LYS A 501 -26.87 -2.15 5.79
CA LYS A 501 -27.93 -2.99 6.39
C LYS A 501 -28.36 -4.13 5.48
N ALA A 502 -28.47 -3.89 4.17
CA ALA A 502 -28.79 -4.93 3.18
C ALA A 502 -27.72 -6.05 3.15
N TYR A 503 -26.48 -5.72 3.47
CA TYR A 503 -25.38 -6.68 3.63
C TYR A 503 -25.26 -7.24 5.06
N SER A 504 -26.23 -6.98 5.95
CA SER A 504 -26.22 -7.40 7.37
C SER A 504 -25.15 -6.73 8.25
N GLY A 505 -24.55 -5.66 7.77
CA GLY A 505 -23.65 -4.79 8.52
C GLY A 505 -24.40 -3.71 9.32
N HIS A 506 -23.64 -2.76 9.85
CA HIS A 506 -24.14 -1.57 10.54
C HIS A 506 -24.04 -0.34 9.64
N GLY A 507 -25.06 0.49 9.57
CA GLY A 507 -25.08 1.71 8.76
C GLY A 507 -25.49 2.92 9.55
N GLU A 508 -24.78 4.03 9.35
CA GLU A 508 -25.04 5.36 9.92
C GLU A 508 -24.98 6.43 8.81
N THR A 509 -25.71 7.52 9.01
CA THR A 509 -25.62 8.70 8.15
C THR A 509 -25.34 9.94 9.01
N VAL A 510 -24.33 10.70 8.66
CA VAL A 510 -23.91 11.92 9.33
C VAL A 510 -24.17 13.12 8.41
N GLU A 511 -25.14 13.96 8.79
CA GLU A 511 -25.53 15.18 8.08
C GLU A 511 -25.11 16.46 8.80
N ARG A 512 -24.62 16.34 10.04
CA ARG A 512 -24.08 17.43 10.85
C ARG A 512 -22.84 16.95 11.59
N THR A 513 -21.83 17.78 11.69
CA THR A 513 -20.55 17.45 12.32
C THR A 513 -20.69 16.81 13.71
N GLN A 514 -21.57 17.36 14.53
CA GLN A 514 -21.77 16.92 15.91
C GLN A 514 -22.34 15.49 16.04
N ASP A 515 -22.93 14.95 14.98
CA ASP A 515 -23.53 13.61 14.99
C ASP A 515 -22.46 12.52 14.76
N PHE A 516 -21.24 12.89 14.27
CA PHE A 516 -20.19 11.93 13.91
C PHE A 516 -19.71 11.08 15.10
N ALA A 517 -19.40 11.71 16.22
CA ALA A 517 -18.90 11.01 17.40
C ALA A 517 -19.85 9.89 17.85
N ALA A 518 -21.13 10.22 18.00
CA ALA A 518 -22.14 9.24 18.42
C ALA A 518 -22.37 8.13 17.37
N ALA A 519 -22.33 8.47 16.07
CA ALA A 519 -22.43 7.50 14.99
C ALA A 519 -21.23 6.52 14.98
N PHE A 520 -20.02 7.04 15.19
CA PHE A 520 -18.80 6.22 15.24
C PHE A 520 -18.84 5.25 16.42
N GLU A 521 -19.22 5.73 17.61
CA GLU A 521 -19.33 4.87 18.81
C GLU A 521 -20.41 3.79 18.65
N ARG A 522 -21.55 4.09 18.00
CA ARG A 522 -22.56 3.05 17.69
C ARG A 522 -22.04 2.03 16.68
N ALA A 523 -21.31 2.48 15.66
CA ALA A 523 -20.66 1.60 14.69
C ALA A 523 -19.66 0.66 15.39
N ARG A 524 -18.78 1.21 16.24
CA ARG A 524 -17.81 0.46 17.05
C ARG A 524 -18.50 -0.56 17.97
N ALA A 525 -19.51 -0.13 18.71
CA ALA A 525 -20.25 -0.97 19.65
C ALA A 525 -21.06 -2.08 18.96
N SER A 526 -21.40 -1.94 17.68
CA SER A 526 -22.12 -2.96 16.92
C SER A 526 -21.37 -4.27 16.77
N GLY A 527 -20.03 -4.23 16.83
CA GLY A 527 -19.16 -5.39 16.56
C GLY A 527 -19.30 -5.97 15.15
N LYS A 528 -19.88 -5.20 14.21
CA LYS A 528 -20.12 -5.59 12.83
C LYS A 528 -19.30 -4.72 11.87
N PRO A 529 -19.05 -5.19 10.63
CA PRO A 529 -18.65 -4.28 9.58
C PRO A 529 -19.62 -3.11 9.48
N ALA A 530 -19.10 -1.87 9.43
CA ALA A 530 -19.92 -0.67 9.51
C ALA A 530 -19.58 0.32 8.38
N ILE A 531 -20.59 1.05 7.91
CA ILE A 531 -20.45 2.22 7.03
C ILE A 531 -21.02 3.43 7.75
N ILE A 532 -20.20 4.45 7.91
CA ILE A 532 -20.60 5.78 8.38
C ILE A 532 -20.54 6.71 7.19
N GLU A 533 -21.68 6.98 6.57
CA GLU A 533 -21.77 7.91 5.46
C GLU A 533 -21.71 9.35 5.99
N VAL A 534 -20.71 10.10 5.56
CA VAL A 534 -20.51 11.51 5.90
C VAL A 534 -20.92 12.35 4.69
N LYS A 535 -22.04 13.08 4.79
CA LYS A 535 -22.59 13.94 3.73
C LYS A 535 -21.79 15.24 3.65
N LEU A 536 -20.82 15.27 2.75
CA LEU A 536 -19.93 16.42 2.58
C LEU A 536 -20.44 17.34 1.45
N ASP A 537 -20.42 18.66 1.68
CA ASP A 537 -20.73 19.64 0.64
C ASP A 537 -19.71 19.54 -0.52
N PRO A 538 -20.14 19.44 -1.78
CA PRO A 538 -19.24 19.40 -2.94
C PRO A 538 -18.27 20.58 -3.02
N GLU A 539 -18.60 21.76 -2.46
CA GLU A 539 -17.70 22.90 -2.36
C GLU A 539 -16.51 22.64 -1.41
N ALA A 540 -16.62 21.71 -0.44
CA ALA A 540 -15.54 21.33 0.47
C ALA A 540 -14.55 20.37 -0.22
N ILE A 541 -14.08 20.73 -1.42
CA ILE A 541 -13.31 19.85 -2.32
C ILE A 541 -11.88 19.61 -1.84
N THR A 542 -11.30 20.57 -1.12
CA THR A 542 -10.00 20.44 -0.45
C THR A 542 -10.04 21.08 0.93
N PRO A 543 -9.11 20.76 1.83
CA PRO A 543 -9.05 21.39 3.15
C PRO A 543 -8.82 22.90 3.14
N THR A 544 -8.30 23.46 2.05
CA THR A 544 -7.83 24.85 1.98
C THR A 544 -8.52 25.70 0.94
N ARG A 545 -9.21 25.10 -0.02
CA ARG A 545 -9.87 25.82 -1.12
C ARG A 545 -11.19 25.18 -1.48
N THR A 546 -12.21 25.99 -1.69
CA THR A 546 -13.50 25.55 -2.21
C THR A 546 -13.43 25.33 -3.73
N LEU A 547 -14.41 24.61 -4.26
CA LEU A 547 -14.54 24.39 -5.71
C LEU A 547 -14.70 25.73 -6.46
N THR A 548 -15.52 26.64 -5.91
CA THR A 548 -15.71 28.00 -6.45
C THR A 548 -14.41 28.80 -6.45
N GLN A 549 -13.60 28.75 -5.39
CA GLN A 549 -12.29 29.43 -5.36
C GLN A 549 -11.32 28.86 -6.40
N ILE A 550 -11.35 27.53 -6.62
CA ILE A 550 -10.52 26.91 -7.66
C ILE A 550 -10.96 27.37 -9.05
N ARG A 551 -12.27 27.43 -9.31
CA ARG A 551 -12.86 27.90 -10.57
C ARG A 551 -12.48 29.34 -10.88
N THR A 552 -12.53 30.22 -9.89
CA THR A 552 -12.25 31.65 -10.05
C THR A 552 -10.77 32.02 -9.96
N LYS A 553 -9.90 31.03 -9.68
CA LYS A 553 -8.46 31.21 -9.42
C LYS A 553 -8.16 32.22 -8.29
N SER A 554 -9.12 32.34 -7.34
CA SER A 554 -9.05 33.21 -6.16
C SER A 554 -8.44 32.51 -4.94
#